data_faa1312a06b4025ba4c205d340a81c92
#
_entry.id   faa1312a06b4025ba4c205d340a81c92
#
_cell.length_a   1.000
_cell.length_b   1.000
_cell.length_c   1.000
_cell.angle_alpha   90.00
_cell.angle_beta   90.00
_cell.angle_gamma   90.00
#
_symmetry.space_group_name_H-M   'P 1'
#
loop_
_entity.id
_entity.type
_entity.pdbx_description
1 polymer ?
#
loop_
_entity_poly.entity_id
_entity_poly.type
_entity_poly.pdbx_seq_one_letter_code
_entity_poly.pdbx_strand_id
1 'polypeptide(L)'
;MPDTATTGNTGNTGNTGNTGNKGNKGNKGSKGSKGSKGTAGGAANTGNAPNAENTASAASSAAGTKGTADCTQITVILDRTGSMESIRADTIGGFNSFLAEHKRLPTQVTLTLVQFDSRDPYEVVHAYAPIVAVPELTEKTFVPRAGTPLFDAIGRGIVDLDTRLRSMPVDQRPARIIFVIVTDGQENASTEFSGAQVRSMVTERRAAGWQIVFLSADEGAIASGESVGVRAEQSMGVMKSSRGSGRLWHTVACESAKYSMSTSDELNFNLARANYAQEDAERGNNPQ
;
A
#
# COMPACT_ATOMS: atom_id res chain seq x y z
N MET A 1 -41.71 -52.70 -3.22
CA MET A 1 -43.15 -52.57 -3.58
C MET A 1 -43.92 -52.12 -2.39
N PRO A 2 -44.92 -51.27 -2.49
CA PRO A 2 -45.14 -50.17 -3.48
C PRO A 2 -45.18 -48.80 -2.79
N ASP A 3 -45.00 -47.76 -3.52
CA ASP A 3 -45.93 -46.80 -4.19
C ASP A 3 -46.45 -45.72 -3.26
N THR A 4 -46.58 -44.55 -3.62
CA THR A 4 -47.01 -43.75 -4.78
C THR A 4 -46.75 -42.30 -4.44
N ALA A 5 -46.23 -41.50 -5.28
CA ALA A 5 -46.86 -40.56 -6.22
C ALA A 5 -47.72 -39.48 -5.47
N THR A 6 -47.70 -38.25 -5.79
CA THR A 6 -47.89 -37.52 -7.01
C THR A 6 -48.41 -36.09 -6.68
N THR A 7 -48.04 -35.19 -7.51
CA THR A 7 -48.73 -33.93 -7.95
C THR A 7 -48.72 -32.77 -6.97
N GLY A 8 -48.51 -31.61 -7.40
CA GLY A 8 -48.62 -30.94 -8.66
C GLY A 8 -48.97 -29.48 -8.41
N ASN A 9 -48.42 -28.69 -9.19
CA ASN A 9 -49.10 -27.73 -10.07
C ASN A 9 -49.30 -26.30 -9.61
N THR A 10 -48.87 -25.49 -10.53
CA THR A 10 -49.42 -24.21 -11.04
C THR A 10 -49.38 -23.04 -10.10
N GLY A 11 -48.83 -21.97 -10.48
CA GLY A 11 -48.93 -21.22 -11.71
C GLY A 11 -49.45 -19.84 -11.39
N ASN A 12 -48.93 -18.85 -11.93
CA ASN A 12 -49.62 -17.70 -12.51
C ASN A 12 -48.91 -16.39 -12.19
N THR A 13 -48.26 -15.87 -13.21
CA THR A 13 -48.62 -14.79 -14.12
C THR A 13 -49.03 -13.47 -13.50
N GLY A 14 -48.28 -12.50 -13.90
CA GLY A 14 -48.78 -11.28 -14.52
C GLY A 14 -48.83 -10.07 -13.61
N ASN A 15 -48.29 -9.01 -13.95
CA ASN A 15 -48.72 -8.01 -14.90
C ASN A 15 -48.00 -6.69 -14.63
N THR A 16 -47.34 -6.19 -15.58
CA THR A 16 -47.53 -4.96 -16.39
C THR A 16 -47.90 -3.68 -15.65
N GLY A 17 -47.10 -2.72 -15.98
CA GLY A 17 -47.55 -1.39 -16.41
C GLY A 17 -47.41 -0.32 -15.34
N ASN A 18 -46.97 0.81 -15.60
CA ASN A 18 -47.10 1.73 -16.70
C ASN A 18 -46.50 3.07 -16.30
N THR A 19 -45.80 3.67 -17.22
CA THR A 19 -45.89 5.07 -17.66
C THR A 19 -46.06 6.13 -16.56
N GLY A 20 -45.17 7.07 -16.50
CA GLY A 20 -45.00 8.16 -17.41
C GLY A 20 -45.25 9.48 -16.72
N ASN A 21 -44.46 10.43 -16.91
CA ASN A 21 -44.82 11.76 -17.45
C ASN A 21 -43.88 12.87 -16.88
N LYS A 22 -43.22 13.51 -17.78
CA LYS A 22 -43.25 14.94 -18.17
C LYS A 22 -43.18 15.90 -16.94
N GLY A 23 -42.16 16.71 -16.79
CA GLY A 23 -41.82 17.78 -17.71
C GLY A 23 -42.31 19.12 -17.19
N ASN A 24 -41.41 20.04 -16.93
CA ASN A 24 -41.65 21.51 -17.10
C ASN A 24 -40.28 22.22 -16.89
N LYS A 25 -39.71 22.76 -17.89
CA LYS A 25 -39.78 24.11 -18.51
C LYS A 25 -39.80 25.26 -17.47
N GLY A 26 -38.66 25.90 -17.31
CA GLY A 26 -38.43 27.21 -17.87
C GLY A 26 -38.74 28.35 -16.93
N ASN A 27 -37.77 29.15 -16.61
CA ASN A 27 -38.00 30.58 -16.79
C ASN A 27 -36.69 31.36 -16.92
N LYS A 28 -36.79 32.28 -17.86
CA LYS A 28 -35.84 33.29 -18.32
C LYS A 28 -35.85 34.53 -17.43
N GLY A 29 -34.69 35.20 -17.45
CA GLY A 29 -34.65 36.68 -17.63
C GLY A 29 -34.52 37.48 -16.34
N SER A 30 -33.56 38.33 -16.28
CA SER A 30 -33.53 39.74 -16.74
C SER A 30 -32.28 40.39 -16.15
N LYS A 31 -31.38 40.90 -16.91
CA LYS A 31 -31.11 42.25 -17.42
C LYS A 31 -31.13 43.38 -16.38
N GLY A 32 -29.92 44.02 -16.35
CA GLY A 32 -29.74 45.51 -16.35
C GLY A 32 -29.35 46.05 -14.98
N SER A 33 -28.36 46.88 -14.82
CA SER A 33 -28.10 48.20 -15.41
C SER A 33 -26.79 48.75 -14.85
N LYS A 34 -25.87 49.23 -15.63
CA LYS A 34 -25.32 50.61 -15.75
C LYS A 34 -25.28 51.39 -14.42
N GLY A 35 -24.14 51.86 -13.96
CA GLY A 35 -23.13 52.71 -14.48
C GLY A 35 -22.87 53.81 -13.46
N SER A 36 -21.66 54.22 -13.18
CA SER A 36 -21.34 55.63 -13.04
C SER A 36 -19.83 55.87 -12.96
N LYS A 37 -19.42 56.86 -13.69
CA LYS A 37 -18.08 57.42 -13.77
C LYS A 37 -17.79 58.28 -12.53
N GLY A 38 -16.53 58.31 -12.12
CA GLY A 38 -15.99 59.35 -11.24
C GLY A 38 -14.47 59.47 -11.43
N THR A 39 -14.07 60.57 -11.87
CA THR A 39 -12.79 61.03 -12.40
C THR A 39 -11.74 61.37 -11.35
N ALA A 40 -10.51 61.07 -11.71
CA ALA A 40 -9.29 61.87 -11.64
C ALA A 40 -8.69 62.36 -10.28
N GLY A 41 -7.38 62.07 -10.19
CA GLY A 41 -6.48 62.81 -9.27
C GLY A 41 -5.16 62.09 -9.14
N GLY A 42 -4.15 62.53 -9.91
CA GLY A 42 -2.84 61.94 -9.98
C GLY A 42 -1.94 62.22 -8.79
N ALA A 43 -0.91 61.47 -8.67
CA ALA A 43 0.45 61.92 -8.33
C ALA A 43 1.39 60.74 -8.52
N ALA A 44 2.43 60.99 -9.27
CA ALA A 44 3.57 60.13 -9.49
C ALA A 44 4.35 59.89 -8.20
N ASN A 45 4.79 58.66 -7.98
CA ASN A 45 6.08 58.47 -7.31
C ASN A 45 6.76 57.24 -7.88
N THR A 46 7.94 57.50 -8.34
CA THR A 46 8.96 56.63 -8.89
C THR A 46 9.49 55.70 -7.82
N GLY A 47 9.72 54.44 -8.18
CA GLY A 47 10.79 53.72 -7.52
C GLY A 47 10.51 52.29 -7.14
N ASN A 48 11.21 51.47 -7.82
CA ASN A 48 11.69 50.14 -7.41
C ASN A 48 10.83 48.93 -7.79
N ALA A 49 11.24 48.33 -8.89
CA ALA A 49 10.90 46.94 -9.20
C ALA A 49 11.52 46.01 -8.16
N PRO A 50 10.80 45.10 -7.57
CA PRO A 50 11.42 43.95 -6.93
C PRO A 50 11.69 42.85 -7.96
N ASN A 51 12.93 42.51 -7.97
CA ASN A 51 13.64 41.41 -8.57
C ASN A 51 12.78 40.16 -8.74
N ALA A 52 12.71 39.69 -9.98
CA ALA A 52 12.19 38.38 -10.34
C ALA A 52 13.28 37.33 -10.04
N GLU A 53 13.40 36.92 -8.80
CA GLU A 53 14.19 35.77 -8.39
C GLU A 53 13.55 35.18 -7.13
N ASN A 54 12.57 34.31 -7.28
CA ASN A 54 12.29 33.22 -6.33
C ASN A 54 11.14 32.31 -6.81
N THR A 55 11.30 31.66 -7.96
CA THR A 55 10.43 30.58 -8.37
C THR A 55 11.23 29.34 -8.78
N ALA A 56 12.35 29.08 -8.10
CA ALA A 56 13.15 27.89 -8.30
C ALA A 56 13.56 27.29 -6.95
N SER A 57 12.61 26.90 -6.12
CA SER A 57 12.92 26.18 -4.87
C SER A 57 11.83 25.19 -4.41
N ALA A 58 11.05 24.64 -5.31
CA ALA A 58 10.10 23.57 -4.97
C ALA A 58 10.51 22.19 -5.51
N ALA A 59 11.58 22.10 -6.29
CA ALA A 59 12.01 20.83 -6.89
C ALA A 59 13.21 20.15 -6.19
N SER A 60 13.68 20.70 -5.06
CA SER A 60 14.89 20.19 -4.38
C SER A 60 14.67 19.45 -3.07
N SER A 61 13.44 19.00 -2.75
CA SER A 61 13.18 18.35 -1.45
C SER A 61 13.09 16.83 -1.50
N ALA A 62 13.21 16.20 -2.66
CA ALA A 62 13.15 14.73 -2.77
C ALA A 62 14.47 14.02 -2.39
N ALA A 63 15.59 14.72 -2.34
CA ALA A 63 16.91 14.13 -2.11
C ALA A 63 17.31 13.97 -0.63
N GLY A 64 16.40 14.12 0.32
CA GLY A 64 16.77 14.31 1.72
C GLY A 64 16.19 13.32 2.75
N THR A 65 15.53 12.23 2.35
CA THR A 65 14.91 11.34 3.34
C THR A 65 15.81 10.20 3.83
N LYS A 66 16.78 9.79 3.03
CA LYS A 66 17.74 8.75 3.41
C LYS A 66 18.89 9.35 4.22
N GLY A 67 19.30 8.69 5.29
CA GLY A 67 20.34 9.16 6.21
C GLY A 67 21.66 8.44 6.06
N THR A 68 22.54 8.66 7.02
CA THR A 68 23.91 8.09 7.08
C THR A 68 24.10 7.12 8.25
N ALA A 69 23.15 7.03 9.19
CA ALA A 69 23.22 6.05 10.26
C ALA A 69 23.20 4.62 9.71
N ASP A 70 24.15 3.78 10.13
CA ASP A 70 24.22 2.38 9.67
C ASP A 70 23.11 1.53 10.34
N CYS A 71 21.88 1.85 10.00
CA CYS A 71 20.71 1.12 10.44
C CYS A 71 19.69 1.00 9.32
N THR A 72 18.79 0.04 9.44
CA THR A 72 17.68 -0.18 8.52
C THR A 72 16.36 0.09 9.23
N GLN A 73 15.51 0.90 8.62
CA GLN A 73 14.11 1.04 9.01
C GLN A 73 13.26 0.15 8.12
N ILE A 74 12.52 -0.76 8.72
CA ILE A 74 11.51 -1.56 8.03
C ILE A 74 10.13 -1.08 8.47
N THR A 75 9.27 -0.76 7.51
CA THR A 75 7.85 -0.50 7.73
C THR A 75 7.04 -1.57 7.04
N VAL A 76 6.18 -2.26 7.78
CA VAL A 76 5.28 -3.30 7.26
C VAL A 76 3.85 -2.79 7.36
N ILE A 77 3.20 -2.65 6.22
CA ILE A 77 1.77 -2.37 6.08
C ILE A 77 1.08 -3.72 5.85
N LEU A 78 0.49 -4.26 6.89
CA LEU A 78 -0.07 -5.60 6.93
C LEU A 78 -1.60 -5.55 6.87
N ASP A 79 -2.13 -6.07 5.78
CA ASP A 79 -3.56 -6.27 5.61
C ASP A 79 -4.08 -7.26 6.67
N ARG A 80 -5.13 -6.86 7.38
CA ARG A 80 -5.91 -7.76 8.24
C ARG A 80 -7.39 -7.71 7.88
N THR A 81 -7.70 -7.60 6.60
CA THR A 81 -9.08 -7.62 6.12
C THR A 81 -9.65 -9.03 6.14
N GLY A 82 -10.98 -9.15 5.93
CA GLY A 82 -11.67 -10.42 6.10
C GLY A 82 -11.15 -11.56 5.22
N SER A 83 -10.61 -11.25 4.03
CA SER A 83 -10.01 -12.22 3.11
C SER A 83 -8.77 -12.90 3.69
N MET A 84 -7.99 -12.19 4.53
CA MET A 84 -6.81 -12.71 5.21
C MET A 84 -7.09 -13.89 6.16
N GLU A 85 -8.37 -14.14 6.54
CA GLU A 85 -8.74 -15.26 7.41
C GLU A 85 -8.29 -16.60 6.81
N SER A 86 -8.39 -16.76 5.49
CA SER A 86 -8.02 -18.01 4.79
C SER A 86 -6.52 -18.32 4.86
N ILE A 87 -5.68 -17.32 5.09
CA ILE A 87 -4.22 -17.43 5.18
C ILE A 87 -3.66 -16.90 6.51
N ARG A 88 -4.52 -16.79 7.53
CA ARG A 88 -4.18 -16.20 8.83
C ARG A 88 -3.00 -16.87 9.51
N ALA A 89 -3.04 -18.19 9.64
CA ALA A 89 -1.96 -18.95 10.27
C ALA A 89 -0.65 -18.81 9.51
N ASP A 90 -0.70 -18.84 8.18
CA ASP A 90 0.45 -18.69 7.31
C ASP A 90 1.05 -17.27 7.38
N THR A 91 0.20 -16.25 7.50
CA THR A 91 0.62 -14.86 7.68
C THR A 91 1.33 -14.68 9.03
N ILE A 92 0.75 -15.20 10.11
CA ILE A 92 1.37 -15.16 11.45
C ILE A 92 2.72 -15.89 11.44
N GLY A 93 2.76 -17.13 10.96
CA GLY A 93 3.99 -17.92 10.90
C GLY A 93 5.07 -17.29 10.03
N GLY A 94 4.66 -16.77 8.88
CA GLY A 94 5.55 -16.10 7.94
C GLY A 94 6.14 -14.82 8.49
N PHE A 95 5.33 -13.93 9.05
CA PHE A 95 5.81 -12.71 9.70
C PHE A 95 6.75 -13.02 10.87
N ASN A 96 6.43 -14.01 11.70
CA ASN A 96 7.27 -14.40 12.82
C ASN A 96 8.62 -14.98 12.36
N SER A 97 8.65 -15.72 11.27
CA SER A 97 9.89 -16.21 10.64
C SER A 97 10.73 -15.04 10.10
N PHE A 98 10.09 -14.08 9.41
CA PHE A 98 10.74 -12.84 8.99
C PHE A 98 11.33 -12.07 10.17
N LEU A 99 10.58 -11.92 11.25
CA LEU A 99 11.02 -11.25 12.47
C LEU A 99 12.21 -11.97 13.12
N ALA A 100 12.17 -13.30 13.22
CA ALA A 100 13.24 -14.12 13.79
C ALA A 100 14.54 -14.00 12.99
N GLU A 101 14.47 -13.95 11.66
CA GLU A 101 15.62 -13.78 10.79
C GLU A 101 16.30 -12.42 11.03
N HIS A 102 15.52 -11.34 11.07
CA HIS A 102 16.04 -10.00 11.29
C HIS A 102 16.58 -9.78 12.70
N LYS A 103 16.04 -10.47 13.72
CA LYS A 103 16.59 -10.44 15.10
C LYS A 103 18.00 -11.03 15.22
N ARG A 104 18.42 -11.86 14.27
CA ARG A 104 19.76 -12.49 14.24
C ARG A 104 20.80 -11.64 13.51
N LEU A 105 20.37 -10.60 12.80
CA LEU A 105 21.30 -9.77 12.05
C LEU A 105 22.23 -8.98 13.00
N PRO A 106 23.50 -8.81 12.64
CA PRO A 106 24.44 -8.01 13.42
C PRO A 106 24.21 -6.50 13.26
N THR A 107 23.36 -6.08 12.32
CA THR A 107 23.04 -4.67 12.02
C THR A 107 21.86 -4.19 12.83
N GLN A 108 21.80 -2.88 13.07
CA GLN A 108 20.65 -2.28 13.72
C GLN A 108 19.44 -2.23 12.79
N VAL A 109 18.34 -2.82 13.22
CA VAL A 109 17.07 -2.80 12.49
C VAL A 109 15.98 -2.29 13.41
N THR A 110 15.19 -1.34 12.92
CA THR A 110 13.95 -0.88 13.57
C THR A 110 12.75 -1.27 12.72
N LEU A 111 11.64 -1.61 13.38
CA LEU A 111 10.40 -2.03 12.75
C LEU A 111 9.25 -1.11 13.13
N THR A 112 8.49 -0.70 12.13
CA THR A 112 7.12 -0.20 12.27
C THR A 112 6.19 -1.26 11.70
N LEU A 113 5.23 -1.72 12.50
CA LEU A 113 4.15 -2.61 12.05
C LEU A 113 2.84 -1.85 12.12
N VAL A 114 2.20 -1.74 10.98
CA VAL A 114 0.85 -1.22 10.83
C VAL A 114 -0.06 -2.35 10.38
N GLN A 115 -1.20 -2.51 11.02
CA GLN A 115 -2.30 -3.35 10.53
C GLN A 115 -3.43 -2.46 10.04
N PHE A 116 -4.13 -2.87 8.99
CA PHE A 116 -5.22 -2.07 8.46
C PHE A 116 -6.44 -2.91 8.06
N ASP A 117 -7.60 -2.35 8.29
CA ASP A 117 -8.91 -2.81 7.82
C ASP A 117 -9.88 -1.61 7.75
N SER A 118 -11.09 -1.74 7.19
CA SER A 118 -12.01 -0.60 7.05
C SER A 118 -12.63 -0.10 8.38
N ARG A 119 -12.43 -0.78 9.51
CA ARG A 119 -12.80 -0.29 10.85
C ARG A 119 -11.70 0.53 11.48
N ASP A 120 -10.45 0.18 11.19
CA ASP A 120 -9.25 0.91 11.58
C ASP A 120 -8.26 0.93 10.40
N PRO A 121 -8.35 1.96 9.55
CA PRO A 121 -7.57 2.03 8.33
C PRO A 121 -6.05 2.14 8.54
N TYR A 122 -5.58 2.41 9.76
CA TYR A 122 -4.16 2.58 10.05
C TYR A 122 -3.84 2.39 11.54
N GLU A 123 -3.86 1.16 12.01
CA GLU A 123 -3.47 0.83 13.39
C GLU A 123 -1.96 0.60 13.48
N VAL A 124 -1.27 1.49 14.17
CA VAL A 124 0.18 1.34 14.45
C VAL A 124 0.35 0.40 15.64
N VAL A 125 0.72 -0.86 15.36
CA VAL A 125 0.95 -1.89 16.39
C VAL A 125 2.33 -1.69 17.04
N HIS A 126 3.33 -1.39 16.24
CA HIS A 126 4.69 -1.05 16.70
C HIS A 126 5.20 0.15 15.91
N ALA A 127 5.76 1.15 16.61
CA ALA A 127 6.30 2.36 16.00
C ALA A 127 7.82 2.42 16.23
N TYR A 128 8.60 2.29 15.16
CA TYR A 128 10.06 2.44 15.16
C TYR A 128 10.76 1.64 16.28
N ALA A 129 10.21 0.49 16.64
CA ALA A 129 10.72 -0.35 17.70
C ALA A 129 12.01 -1.06 17.26
N PRO A 130 13.05 -1.16 18.13
CA PRO A 130 14.16 -2.07 17.86
C PRO A 130 13.63 -3.48 17.58
N ILE A 131 14.04 -4.09 16.49
CA ILE A 131 13.42 -5.35 16.03
C ILE A 131 13.53 -6.47 17.06
N VAL A 132 14.59 -6.45 17.86
CA VAL A 132 14.81 -7.43 18.94
C VAL A 132 13.74 -7.35 20.04
N ALA A 133 13.10 -6.18 20.20
CA ALA A 133 12.05 -5.96 21.21
C ALA A 133 10.64 -6.21 20.64
N VAL A 134 10.48 -6.42 19.35
CA VAL A 134 9.16 -6.65 18.74
C VAL A 134 8.67 -8.06 19.08
N PRO A 135 7.49 -8.21 19.72
CA PRO A 135 6.91 -9.53 20.00
C PRO A 135 6.40 -10.19 18.72
N GLU A 136 6.24 -11.50 18.77
CA GLU A 136 5.63 -12.26 17.70
C GLU A 136 4.14 -11.93 17.51
N LEU A 137 3.65 -12.01 16.28
CA LEU A 137 2.23 -12.02 16.00
C LEU A 137 1.59 -13.30 16.52
N THR A 138 0.38 -13.16 17.01
CA THR A 138 -0.45 -14.26 17.51
C THR A 138 -1.86 -14.15 16.94
N GLU A 139 -2.67 -15.20 17.08
CA GLU A 139 -4.08 -15.16 16.73
C GLU A 139 -4.88 -14.09 17.49
N LYS A 140 -4.37 -13.62 18.64
CA LYS A 140 -4.99 -12.54 19.42
C LYS A 140 -4.63 -11.16 18.91
N THR A 141 -3.45 -11.00 18.31
CA THR A 141 -2.94 -9.71 17.82
C THR A 141 -3.10 -9.52 16.32
N PHE A 142 -3.44 -10.58 15.58
CA PHE A 142 -3.80 -10.53 14.16
C PHE A 142 -5.16 -11.17 13.96
N VAL A 143 -6.21 -10.31 13.84
CA VAL A 143 -7.61 -10.73 13.75
C VAL A 143 -8.23 -10.17 12.47
N PRO A 144 -8.32 -10.98 11.39
CA PRO A 144 -8.91 -10.56 10.13
C PRO A 144 -10.36 -10.11 10.25
N ARG A 145 -10.72 -8.98 9.57
CA ARG A 145 -12.06 -8.40 9.61
C ARG A 145 -12.27 -7.30 8.56
N ALA A 146 -13.53 -7.06 8.19
CA ALA A 146 -13.96 -5.90 7.39
C ALA A 146 -13.33 -5.79 5.97
N GLY A 147 -13.31 -4.61 5.36
CA GLY A 147 -12.87 -4.34 3.99
C GLY A 147 -11.46 -3.76 3.90
N THR A 148 -10.99 -3.46 2.67
CA THR A 148 -9.57 -3.23 2.33
C THR A 148 -9.31 -1.77 1.90
N PRO A 149 -9.01 -0.84 2.83
CA PRO A 149 -8.58 0.53 2.52
C PRO A 149 -7.05 0.58 2.23
N LEU A 150 -6.62 -0.11 1.18
CA LEU A 150 -5.20 -0.31 0.85
C LEU A 150 -4.49 1.01 0.53
N PHE A 151 -5.13 1.89 -0.25
CA PHE A 151 -4.51 3.16 -0.63
C PHE A 151 -4.34 4.08 0.58
N ASP A 152 -5.32 4.12 1.48
CA ASP A 152 -5.23 4.90 2.71
C ASP A 152 -4.09 4.40 3.60
N ALA A 153 -3.96 3.10 3.76
CA ALA A 153 -2.90 2.48 4.57
C ALA A 153 -1.49 2.77 4.00
N ILE A 154 -1.31 2.63 2.69
CA ILE A 154 -0.03 2.93 2.02
C ILE A 154 0.28 4.43 2.12
N GLY A 155 -0.69 5.29 1.77
CA GLY A 155 -0.51 6.74 1.77
C GLY A 155 -0.14 7.28 3.15
N ARG A 156 -0.88 6.89 4.19
CA ARG A 156 -0.58 7.25 5.59
C ARG A 156 0.78 6.73 6.03
N GLY A 157 1.12 5.48 5.69
CA GLY A 157 2.41 4.89 6.04
C GLY A 157 3.60 5.64 5.44
N ILE A 158 3.49 6.09 4.20
CA ILE A 158 4.51 6.92 3.56
C ILE A 158 4.60 8.30 4.24
N VAL A 159 3.47 8.95 4.49
CA VAL A 159 3.44 10.28 5.15
C VAL A 159 4.01 10.21 6.56
N ASP A 160 3.66 9.17 7.32
CA ASP A 160 4.14 8.98 8.70
C ASP A 160 5.66 8.77 8.74
N LEU A 161 6.18 7.86 7.91
CA LEU A 161 7.62 7.61 7.82
C LEU A 161 8.39 8.85 7.34
N ASP A 162 7.90 9.56 6.32
CA ASP A 162 8.50 10.82 5.85
C ASP A 162 8.56 11.87 6.95
N THR A 163 7.47 12.04 7.68
CA THR A 163 7.38 12.99 8.78
C THR A 163 8.41 12.67 9.87
N ARG A 164 8.51 11.39 10.21
CA ARG A 164 9.51 10.90 11.15
C ARG A 164 10.94 11.19 10.68
N LEU A 165 11.26 10.83 9.44
CA LEU A 165 12.60 11.04 8.88
C LEU A 165 12.98 12.52 8.82
N ARG A 166 12.04 13.39 8.46
CA ARG A 166 12.28 14.85 8.44
C ARG A 166 12.51 15.43 9.82
N SER A 167 11.87 14.88 10.86
CA SER A 167 12.07 15.32 12.24
C SER A 167 13.41 14.87 12.84
N MET A 168 14.11 13.92 12.23
CA MET A 168 15.40 13.41 12.69
C MET A 168 16.57 14.22 12.11
N PRO A 169 17.66 14.46 12.87
CA PRO A 169 18.94 14.88 12.33
C PRO A 169 19.41 13.93 11.24
N VAL A 170 20.07 14.45 10.19
CA VAL A 170 20.45 13.66 9.01
C VAL A 170 21.37 12.49 9.37
N ASP A 171 22.28 12.69 10.31
CA ASP A 171 23.22 11.69 10.81
C ASP A 171 22.57 10.58 11.65
N GLN A 172 21.34 10.79 12.10
CA GLN A 172 20.54 9.79 12.84
C GLN A 172 19.50 9.08 11.97
N ARG A 173 19.29 9.55 10.73
CA ARG A 173 18.35 8.90 9.83
C ARG A 173 18.91 7.55 9.36
N PRO A 174 18.06 6.52 9.18
CA PRO A 174 18.48 5.25 8.66
C PRO A 174 19.04 5.38 7.24
N ALA A 175 20.17 4.74 6.97
CA ALA A 175 20.73 4.67 5.62
C ALA A 175 19.87 3.80 4.69
N ARG A 176 19.15 2.84 5.24
CA ARG A 176 18.35 1.87 4.49
C ARG A 176 16.90 1.91 4.94
N ILE A 177 16.01 1.98 3.97
CA ILE A 177 14.56 2.02 4.19
C ILE A 177 13.91 0.93 3.35
N ILE A 178 13.14 0.07 4.02
CA ILE A 178 12.33 -0.98 3.41
C ILE A 178 10.88 -0.72 3.79
N PHE A 179 10.01 -0.62 2.80
CA PHE A 179 8.57 -0.44 2.96
C PHE A 179 7.84 -1.63 2.34
N VAL A 180 7.27 -2.48 3.17
CA VAL A 180 6.65 -3.75 2.76
C VAL A 180 5.14 -3.61 2.84
N ILE A 181 4.47 -3.89 1.74
CA ILE A 181 3.01 -3.93 1.62
C ILE A 181 2.62 -5.40 1.50
N VAL A 182 1.77 -5.88 2.42
CA VAL A 182 1.27 -7.26 2.45
C VAL A 182 -0.23 -7.25 2.39
N THR A 183 -0.82 -7.84 1.35
CA THR A 183 -2.28 -7.91 1.16
C THR A 183 -2.65 -9.18 0.39
N ASP A 184 -3.88 -9.66 0.58
CA ASP A 184 -4.47 -10.74 -0.24
C ASP A 184 -5.72 -10.28 -0.99
N GLY A 185 -6.05 -9.00 -0.85
CA GLY A 185 -7.26 -8.38 -1.39
C GLY A 185 -6.99 -7.19 -2.30
N GLN A 186 -8.03 -6.84 -3.05
CA GLN A 186 -8.05 -5.63 -3.86
C GLN A 186 -8.57 -4.45 -3.03
N GLU A 187 -8.10 -3.26 -3.36
CA GLU A 187 -8.62 -2.00 -2.86
C GLU A 187 -10.15 -1.90 -3.02
N ASN A 188 -10.86 -1.59 -1.94
CA ASN A 188 -12.33 -1.44 -1.99
C ASN A 188 -12.93 -0.49 -0.95
N ALA A 189 -12.12 0.16 -0.11
CA ALA A 189 -12.62 0.93 1.03
C ALA A 189 -11.85 2.24 1.33
N SER A 190 -10.86 2.62 0.53
CA SER A 190 -10.11 3.85 0.74
C SER A 190 -10.96 5.09 0.45
N THR A 191 -10.78 6.13 1.27
CA THR A 191 -11.51 7.39 1.17
C THR A 191 -10.60 8.62 1.20
N GLU A 192 -9.35 8.47 1.61
CA GLU A 192 -8.39 9.56 1.82
C GLU A 192 -7.41 9.70 0.64
N PHE A 193 -6.90 8.58 0.14
CA PHE A 193 -5.95 8.53 -0.95
C PHE A 193 -6.51 7.81 -2.18
N SER A 194 -6.29 8.38 -3.35
CA SER A 194 -6.55 7.71 -4.62
C SER A 194 -5.34 6.86 -5.07
N GLY A 195 -5.57 5.85 -5.91
CA GLY A 195 -4.49 5.05 -6.48
C GLY A 195 -3.45 5.87 -7.25
N ALA A 196 -3.86 6.95 -7.91
CA ALA A 196 -2.94 7.86 -8.61
C ALA A 196 -2.01 8.60 -7.64
N GLN A 197 -2.53 9.07 -6.50
CA GLN A 197 -1.72 9.71 -5.45
C GLN A 197 -0.74 8.72 -4.85
N VAL A 198 -1.19 7.52 -4.47
CA VAL A 198 -0.33 6.46 -3.93
C VAL A 198 0.79 6.10 -4.91
N ARG A 199 0.46 5.92 -6.19
CA ARG A 199 1.44 5.63 -7.24
C ARG A 199 2.51 6.73 -7.35
N SER A 200 2.12 8.01 -7.31
CA SER A 200 3.07 9.13 -7.30
C SER A 200 3.98 9.07 -6.08
N MET A 201 3.41 8.91 -4.89
CA MET A 201 4.15 8.84 -3.63
C MET A 201 5.15 7.68 -3.63
N VAL A 202 4.74 6.49 -4.03
CA VAL A 202 5.60 5.31 -4.14
C VAL A 202 6.74 5.56 -5.12
N THR A 203 6.45 6.12 -6.30
CA THR A 203 7.46 6.42 -7.32
C THR A 203 8.50 7.42 -6.82
N GLU A 204 8.07 8.48 -6.13
CA GLU A 204 8.96 9.48 -5.52
C GLU A 204 9.85 8.88 -4.44
N ARG A 205 9.30 8.02 -3.57
CA ARG A 205 10.09 7.39 -2.49
C ARG A 205 11.08 6.37 -3.02
N ARG A 206 10.72 5.64 -4.07
CA ARG A 206 11.67 4.78 -4.78
C ARG A 206 12.81 5.57 -5.40
N ALA A 207 12.52 6.71 -6.04
CA ALA A 207 13.55 7.62 -6.55
C ALA A 207 14.45 8.18 -5.44
N ALA A 208 13.93 8.33 -4.21
CA ALA A 208 14.69 8.69 -3.03
C ALA A 208 15.47 7.51 -2.40
N GLY A 209 15.45 6.32 -3.00
CA GLY A 209 16.23 5.15 -2.60
C GLY A 209 15.52 4.21 -1.61
N TRP A 210 14.22 4.39 -1.36
CA TRP A 210 13.46 3.41 -0.58
C TRP A 210 13.27 2.11 -1.38
N GLN A 211 13.39 1.00 -0.69
CA GLN A 211 13.01 -0.30 -1.23
C GLN A 211 11.54 -0.53 -0.88
N ILE A 212 10.68 -0.51 -1.88
CA ILE A 212 9.24 -0.71 -1.68
C ILE A 212 8.85 -2.05 -2.28
N VAL A 213 8.29 -2.90 -1.45
CA VAL A 213 7.97 -4.31 -1.73
C VAL A 213 6.47 -4.51 -1.67
N PHE A 214 5.92 -5.24 -2.65
CA PHE A 214 4.52 -5.62 -2.69
C PHE A 214 4.38 -7.14 -2.68
N LEU A 215 3.70 -7.64 -1.66
CA LEU A 215 3.47 -9.06 -1.42
C LEU A 215 1.99 -9.34 -1.43
N SER A 216 1.58 -10.30 -2.24
CA SER A 216 0.19 -10.73 -2.28
C SER A 216 0.06 -12.25 -2.33
N ALA A 217 -0.98 -12.76 -1.70
CA ALA A 217 -1.38 -14.16 -1.84
C ALA A 217 -2.21 -14.40 -3.12
N ASP A 218 -2.03 -13.57 -4.15
CA ASP A 218 -2.72 -13.63 -5.44
C ASP A 218 -1.68 -13.69 -6.58
N GLU A 219 -1.97 -14.45 -7.63
CA GLU A 219 -1.15 -14.55 -8.84
C GLU A 219 -1.04 -13.20 -9.57
N GLY A 220 -2.02 -12.31 -9.39
CA GLY A 220 -2.02 -10.94 -9.92
C GLY A 220 -1.13 -9.94 -9.18
N ALA A 221 -0.34 -10.37 -8.19
CA ALA A 221 0.46 -9.49 -7.32
C ALA A 221 1.39 -8.54 -8.07
N ILE A 222 1.99 -8.97 -9.18
CA ILE A 222 2.88 -8.10 -9.97
C ILE A 222 2.10 -6.93 -10.56
N ALA A 223 0.99 -7.21 -11.23
CA ALA A 223 0.14 -6.17 -11.82
C ALA A 223 -0.45 -5.24 -10.75
N SER A 224 -0.86 -5.80 -9.60
CA SER A 224 -1.35 -5.03 -8.45
C SER A 224 -0.26 -4.12 -7.87
N GLY A 225 0.97 -4.62 -7.70
CA GLY A 225 2.12 -3.84 -7.27
C GLY A 225 2.46 -2.71 -8.26
N GLU A 226 2.49 -3.00 -9.56
CA GLU A 226 2.73 -2.00 -10.61
C GLU A 226 1.63 -0.92 -10.65
N SER A 227 0.38 -1.27 -10.34
CA SER A 227 -0.72 -0.31 -10.26
C SER A 227 -0.49 0.75 -9.19
N VAL A 228 0.15 0.42 -8.09
CA VAL A 228 0.54 1.33 -7.01
C VAL A 228 1.98 1.84 -7.14
N GLY A 229 2.69 1.55 -8.24
CA GLY A 229 4.01 2.10 -8.54
C GLY A 229 5.19 1.26 -8.02
N VAL A 230 4.98 0.06 -7.50
CA VAL A 230 6.03 -0.87 -7.12
C VAL A 230 6.57 -1.59 -8.36
N ARG A 231 7.88 -1.87 -8.41
CA ARG A 231 8.47 -2.58 -9.55
C ARG A 231 8.10 -4.06 -9.55
N ALA A 232 8.05 -4.64 -10.74
CA ALA A 232 7.83 -6.08 -10.91
C ALA A 232 8.87 -6.93 -10.14
N GLU A 233 10.13 -6.50 -10.12
CA GLU A 233 11.22 -7.18 -9.40
C GLU A 233 11.05 -7.16 -7.88
N GLN A 234 10.29 -6.19 -7.36
CA GLN A 234 9.99 -6.01 -5.94
C GLN A 234 8.57 -6.44 -5.58
N SER A 235 7.85 -7.04 -6.52
CA SER A 235 6.52 -7.59 -6.32
C SER A 235 6.56 -9.12 -6.36
N MET A 236 5.90 -9.76 -5.42
CA MET A 236 5.82 -11.21 -5.35
C MET A 236 4.42 -11.67 -5.00
N GLY A 237 3.88 -12.55 -5.83
CA GLY A 237 2.63 -13.25 -5.61
C GLY A 237 2.85 -14.74 -5.52
N VAL A 238 2.01 -15.39 -4.74
CA VAL A 238 1.99 -16.84 -4.61
C VAL A 238 0.57 -17.32 -4.45
N MET A 239 0.31 -18.57 -4.84
CA MET A 239 -0.99 -19.19 -4.58
C MET A 239 -1.31 -19.19 -3.08
N LYS A 240 -2.58 -19.03 -2.74
CA LYS A 240 -3.10 -19.15 -1.36
C LYS A 240 -2.92 -20.59 -0.86
N SER A 241 -1.71 -20.88 -0.38
CA SER A 241 -1.34 -22.15 0.21
C SER A 241 -0.23 -21.92 1.23
N SER A 242 -0.16 -22.77 2.27
CA SER A 242 0.89 -22.69 3.30
C SER A 242 2.29 -22.73 2.71
N ARG A 243 2.50 -23.51 1.64
CA ARG A 243 3.78 -23.55 0.93
C ARG A 243 4.09 -22.25 0.23
N GLY A 244 3.11 -21.69 -0.51
CA GLY A 244 3.27 -20.42 -1.22
C GLY A 244 3.56 -19.28 -0.24
N SER A 245 2.81 -19.20 0.84
CA SER A 245 3.01 -18.22 1.89
C SER A 245 4.39 -18.35 2.55
N GLY A 246 4.84 -19.57 2.85
CA GLY A 246 6.17 -19.83 3.39
C GLY A 246 7.29 -19.37 2.45
N ARG A 247 7.19 -19.64 1.15
CA ARG A 247 8.15 -19.18 0.13
C ARG A 247 8.23 -17.66 0.04
N LEU A 248 7.08 -16.99 0.06
CA LEU A 248 6.97 -15.53 0.02
C LEU A 248 7.71 -14.89 1.19
N TRP A 249 7.37 -15.27 2.40
CA TRP A 249 7.98 -14.71 3.60
C TRP A 249 9.49 -15.04 3.71
N HIS A 250 9.88 -16.24 3.33
CA HIS A 250 11.29 -16.63 3.28
C HIS A 250 12.08 -15.77 2.30
N THR A 251 11.55 -15.55 1.10
CA THR A 251 12.20 -14.71 0.09
C THR A 251 12.37 -13.29 0.59
N VAL A 252 11.32 -12.70 1.15
CA VAL A 252 11.39 -11.34 1.70
C VAL A 252 12.38 -11.25 2.85
N ALA A 253 12.38 -12.23 3.76
CA ALA A 253 13.33 -12.27 4.87
C ALA A 253 14.78 -12.31 4.37
N CYS A 254 15.08 -13.18 3.41
CA CYS A 254 16.43 -13.32 2.86
C CYS A 254 16.89 -12.05 2.12
N GLU A 255 16.07 -11.51 1.22
CA GLU A 255 16.44 -10.34 0.42
C GLU A 255 16.56 -9.06 1.28
N SER A 256 15.62 -8.86 2.22
CA SER A 256 15.71 -7.72 3.14
C SER A 256 16.87 -7.83 4.13
N ALA A 257 17.25 -9.05 4.55
CA ALA A 257 18.44 -9.27 5.36
C ALA A 257 19.74 -8.93 4.58
N LYS A 258 19.86 -9.39 3.34
CA LYS A 258 20.99 -9.04 2.46
C LYS A 258 21.10 -7.52 2.28
N TYR A 259 20.00 -6.86 2.01
CA TYR A 259 19.96 -5.40 1.88
C TYR A 259 20.34 -4.71 3.20
N SER A 260 19.84 -5.18 4.33
CA SER A 260 20.16 -4.64 5.66
C SER A 260 21.65 -4.80 6.01
N MET A 261 22.30 -5.86 5.54
CA MET A 261 23.73 -6.10 5.72
C MET A 261 24.61 -5.44 4.64
N SER A 262 24.04 -4.64 3.74
CA SER A 262 24.73 -4.03 2.60
C SER A 262 25.42 -5.05 1.66
N THR A 263 24.93 -6.27 1.61
CA THR A 263 25.39 -7.31 0.67
C THR A 263 24.59 -7.31 -0.63
N SER A 264 23.57 -6.45 -0.72
CA SER A 264 22.79 -6.16 -1.92
C SER A 264 22.43 -4.67 -1.93
N ASP A 265 22.41 -4.06 -3.09
CA ASP A 265 22.03 -2.65 -3.28
C ASP A 265 20.53 -2.46 -3.43
N GLU A 266 19.78 -3.54 -3.72
CA GLU A 266 18.32 -3.52 -3.87
C GLU A 266 17.71 -4.88 -3.52
N LEU A 267 16.38 -4.87 -3.25
CA LEU A 267 15.60 -6.09 -3.14
C LEU A 267 15.14 -6.53 -4.54
N ASN A 268 15.38 -7.81 -4.88
CA ASN A 268 15.01 -8.37 -6.17
C ASN A 268 14.55 -9.83 -6.03
N PHE A 269 13.32 -10.11 -6.44
CA PHE A 269 12.69 -11.43 -6.28
C PHE A 269 12.71 -12.27 -7.56
N ASN A 270 13.31 -11.79 -8.66
CA ASN A 270 13.28 -12.50 -9.94
C ASN A 270 13.87 -13.92 -9.86
N LEU A 271 15.02 -14.06 -9.20
CA LEU A 271 15.65 -15.36 -9.05
C LEU A 271 14.81 -16.34 -8.21
N ALA A 272 14.25 -15.87 -7.11
CA ALA A 272 13.39 -16.69 -6.27
C ALA A 272 12.13 -17.14 -7.02
N ARG A 273 11.50 -16.23 -7.78
CA ARG A 273 10.34 -16.57 -8.62
C ARG A 273 10.67 -17.60 -9.67
N ALA A 274 11.81 -17.46 -10.35
CA ALA A 274 12.27 -18.43 -11.36
C ALA A 274 12.50 -19.83 -10.75
N ASN A 275 13.16 -19.89 -9.60
CA ASN A 275 13.41 -21.14 -8.90
C ASN A 275 12.12 -21.82 -8.47
N TYR A 276 11.16 -21.06 -7.91
CA TYR A 276 9.88 -21.62 -7.50
C TYR A 276 9.03 -22.10 -8.67
N ALA A 277 9.05 -21.40 -9.80
CA ALA A 277 8.37 -21.83 -11.02
C ALA A 277 8.96 -23.14 -11.56
N GLN A 278 10.29 -23.29 -11.52
CA GLN A 278 10.95 -24.54 -11.91
C GLN A 278 10.59 -25.69 -10.99
N GLU A 279 10.65 -25.50 -9.66
CA GLU A 279 10.27 -26.53 -8.68
C GLU A 279 8.81 -26.98 -8.84
N ASP A 280 7.90 -26.07 -9.15
CA ASP A 280 6.49 -26.39 -9.34
C ASP A 280 6.25 -27.13 -10.66
N ALA A 281 7.00 -26.79 -11.73
CA ALA A 281 6.97 -27.51 -13.01
C ALA A 281 7.50 -28.95 -12.86
N GLU A 282 8.60 -29.15 -12.14
CA GLU A 282 9.18 -30.48 -11.88
C GLU A 282 8.21 -31.38 -11.09
N ARG A 283 7.46 -30.81 -10.16
CA ARG A 283 6.45 -31.56 -9.38
C ARG A 283 5.19 -31.85 -10.17
N GLY A 284 4.75 -30.91 -11.01
CA GLY A 284 3.61 -31.15 -11.92
C GLY A 284 3.86 -32.28 -12.91
N ASN A 285 5.12 -32.51 -13.26
CA ASN A 285 5.54 -33.61 -14.14
C ASN A 285 5.76 -34.95 -13.43
N ASN A 286 5.72 -34.99 -12.08
CA ASN A 286 5.86 -36.22 -11.28
C ASN A 286 4.73 -36.32 -10.25
N PRO A 287 3.49 -36.60 -10.69
CA PRO A 287 2.38 -36.86 -9.77
C PRO A 287 2.63 -38.15 -8.99
N GLN A 288 2.82 -38.02 -7.67
CA GLN A 288 2.85 -39.17 -6.74
C GLN A 288 1.45 -39.71 -6.52
#